data_b6f94fc437e993795b0cc7b121587111
#
_entry.id   b6f94fc437e993795b0cc7b121587111
#
_cell.length_a   1.000
_cell.length_b   1.000
_cell.length_c   1.000
_cell.angle_alpha   90.00
_cell.angle_beta   90.00
_cell.angle_gamma   90.00
#
_symmetry.space_group_name_H-M   'P 1'
#
loop_
_entity.id
_entity.type
_entity.pdbx_description
1 polymer ?
#
loop_
_entity_poly.entity_id
_entity_poly.type
_entity_poly.pdbx_seq_one_letter_code
_entity_poly.pdbx_strand_id
1 'polypeptide(L)'
;VLRAYTDVEDLEQGKSVHGYVIKMGLEYEPDLLISLTAMYAKCGQVTVARFFFNQMKLPNLILWNAMISGYAKNGYAEEAVGLFREMIGKNISVDSITVRAAILACAQVGSLELARWMDDYIMRSECRDDVFVNTALIDMYAKCGSLDFARIIFDRTLQKDVVVWSAMIVGYGLHGQGREAIDLYHAMKQAG
;
A
#
# COMPACT_ATOMS: atom_id res chain seq x y z
N VAL A 1 -0.22 9.18 -22.76
CA VAL A 1 1.24 9.13 -22.90
C VAL A 1 1.90 9.02 -21.52
N LEU A 2 1.75 9.96 -20.57
CA LEU A 2 2.34 9.90 -19.21
C LEU A 2 1.99 8.60 -18.48
N ARG A 3 0.76 8.12 -18.61
CA ARG A 3 0.29 6.87 -18.01
C ARG A 3 1.07 5.64 -18.49
N ALA A 4 1.42 5.58 -19.78
CA ALA A 4 2.21 4.49 -20.34
C ALA A 4 3.63 4.44 -19.74
N TYR A 5 4.26 5.58 -19.55
CA TYR A 5 5.60 5.64 -18.92
C TYR A 5 5.55 5.38 -17.41
N THR A 6 4.44 5.68 -16.76
CA THR A 6 4.19 5.28 -15.37
C THR A 6 4.18 3.75 -15.23
N ASP A 7 3.61 3.02 -16.19
CA ASP A 7 3.50 1.57 -16.13
C ASP A 7 4.83 0.85 -16.42
N VAL A 8 5.73 1.48 -17.17
CA VAL A 8 7.09 0.97 -17.48
C VAL A 8 8.13 1.46 -16.47
N GLU A 9 7.78 2.40 -15.58
CA GLU A 9 8.69 3.04 -14.61
C GLU A 9 9.90 3.72 -15.28
N ASP A 10 9.73 4.22 -16.51
CA ASP A 10 10.77 4.89 -17.28
C ASP A 10 10.84 6.38 -16.92
N LEU A 11 11.71 6.70 -15.97
CA LEU A 11 11.90 8.06 -15.46
C LEU A 11 12.40 9.04 -16.53
N GLU A 12 13.30 8.61 -17.42
CA GLU A 12 13.91 9.53 -18.41
C GLU A 12 12.88 9.95 -19.46
N GLN A 13 12.09 9.01 -19.95
CA GLN A 13 10.98 9.33 -20.84
C GLN A 13 9.90 10.16 -20.13
N GLY A 14 9.61 9.83 -18.87
CA GLY A 14 8.70 10.60 -18.04
C GLY A 14 9.13 12.07 -17.88
N LYS A 15 10.42 12.32 -17.63
CA LYS A 15 11.00 13.68 -17.59
C LYS A 15 10.91 14.40 -18.93
N SER A 16 11.15 13.69 -20.03
CA SER A 16 11.05 14.27 -21.38
C SER A 16 9.62 14.76 -21.67
N VAL A 17 8.62 13.94 -21.34
CA VAL A 17 7.21 14.32 -21.49
C VAL A 17 6.85 15.47 -20.54
N HIS A 18 7.35 15.46 -19.30
CA HIS A 18 7.15 16.57 -18.36
C HIS A 18 7.76 17.87 -18.92
N GLY A 19 8.97 17.84 -19.49
CA GLY A 19 9.57 18.99 -20.15
C GLY A 19 8.73 19.54 -21.30
N TYR A 20 8.06 18.66 -22.07
CA TYR A 20 7.12 19.06 -23.09
C TYR A 20 5.85 19.73 -22.50
N VAL A 21 5.31 19.17 -21.42
CA VAL A 21 4.15 19.73 -20.69
C VAL A 21 4.44 21.16 -20.23
N ILE A 22 5.64 21.42 -19.65
CA ILE A 22 6.08 22.76 -19.25
C ILE A 22 6.15 23.69 -20.47
N LYS A 23 6.73 23.21 -21.56
CA LYS A 23 6.87 24.00 -22.80
C LYS A 23 5.54 24.47 -23.40
N MET A 24 4.49 23.69 -23.15
CA MET A 24 3.13 24.00 -23.57
C MET A 24 2.35 24.84 -22.55
N GLY A 25 2.92 25.14 -21.39
CA GLY A 25 2.25 25.89 -20.32
C GLY A 25 1.12 25.13 -19.64
N LEU A 26 1.18 23.78 -19.62
CA LEU A 26 0.11 22.91 -19.15
C LEU A 26 0.43 22.27 -17.79
N GLU A 27 1.50 22.67 -17.10
CA GLU A 27 2.00 22.07 -15.87
C GLU A 27 1.04 22.16 -14.68
N TYR A 28 0.06 23.05 -14.74
CA TYR A 28 -0.96 23.24 -13.68
C TYR A 28 -2.33 22.63 -14.02
N GLU A 29 -2.46 21.97 -15.16
CA GLU A 29 -3.68 21.27 -15.52
C GLU A 29 -3.93 20.10 -14.57
N PRO A 30 -5.14 19.99 -13.94
CA PRO A 30 -5.42 18.99 -12.91
C PRO A 30 -5.11 17.55 -13.31
N ASP A 31 -5.47 17.14 -14.53
CA ASP A 31 -5.23 15.78 -15.03
C ASP A 31 -3.75 15.50 -15.24
N LEU A 32 -2.96 16.52 -15.58
CA LEU A 32 -1.52 16.39 -15.73
C LEU A 32 -0.82 16.37 -14.38
N LEU A 33 -1.28 17.14 -13.39
CA LEU A 33 -0.78 17.06 -12.01
C LEU A 33 -0.97 15.66 -11.42
N ILE A 34 -2.12 15.03 -11.65
CA ILE A 34 -2.38 13.65 -11.22
C ILE A 34 -1.39 12.69 -11.90
N SER A 35 -1.24 12.81 -13.21
CA SER A 35 -0.37 11.93 -14.01
C SER A 35 1.11 12.11 -13.66
N LEU A 36 1.57 13.35 -13.47
CA LEU A 36 2.94 13.66 -13.05
C LEU A 36 3.22 13.14 -11.64
N THR A 37 2.30 13.36 -10.69
CA THR A 37 2.44 12.82 -9.33
C THR A 37 2.57 11.30 -9.36
N ALA A 38 1.69 10.59 -10.06
CA ALA A 38 1.72 9.15 -10.15
C ALA A 38 3.01 8.62 -10.81
N MET A 39 3.45 9.25 -11.89
CA MET A 39 4.68 8.92 -12.60
C MET A 39 5.90 9.09 -11.70
N TYR A 40 6.09 10.26 -11.09
CA TYR A 40 7.23 10.52 -10.23
C TYR A 40 7.22 9.65 -8.96
N ALA A 41 6.04 9.40 -8.36
CA ALA A 41 5.91 8.53 -7.20
C ALA A 41 6.31 7.09 -7.51
N LYS A 42 5.88 6.54 -8.65
CA LYS A 42 6.26 5.19 -9.09
C LYS A 42 7.75 5.08 -9.44
N CYS A 43 8.32 6.09 -10.09
CA CYS A 43 9.74 6.13 -10.43
C CYS A 43 10.66 6.47 -9.25
N GLY A 44 10.16 6.46 -8.01
CA GLY A 44 10.96 6.71 -6.80
C GLY A 44 11.29 8.18 -6.52
N GLN A 45 10.82 9.11 -7.36
CA GLN A 45 11.06 10.54 -7.18
C GLN A 45 9.97 11.17 -6.29
N VAL A 46 9.85 10.64 -5.07
CA VAL A 46 8.72 10.96 -4.16
C VAL A 46 8.69 12.42 -3.74
N THR A 47 9.84 13.10 -3.68
CA THR A 47 9.92 14.53 -3.36
C THR A 47 9.30 15.38 -4.46
N VAL A 48 9.57 15.02 -5.72
CA VAL A 48 9.00 15.69 -6.89
C VAL A 48 7.50 15.40 -6.99
N ALA A 49 7.11 14.14 -6.74
CA ALA A 49 5.69 13.75 -6.67
C ALA A 49 4.94 14.56 -5.60
N ARG A 50 5.53 14.74 -4.40
CA ARG A 50 4.94 15.53 -3.31
C ARG A 50 4.77 17.01 -3.70
N PHE A 51 5.71 17.56 -4.46
CA PHE A 51 5.58 18.91 -4.97
C PHE A 51 4.30 19.06 -5.81
N PHE A 52 4.06 18.17 -6.78
CA PHE A 52 2.85 18.20 -7.63
C PHE A 52 1.58 17.93 -6.84
N PHE A 53 1.62 16.97 -5.89
CA PHE A 53 0.50 16.72 -4.99
C PHE A 53 0.06 17.99 -4.25
N ASN A 54 1.00 18.78 -3.76
CA ASN A 54 0.72 20.00 -3.00
C ASN A 54 0.18 21.16 -3.87
N GLN A 55 0.34 21.11 -5.21
CA GLN A 55 -0.25 22.11 -6.12
C GLN A 55 -1.77 21.94 -6.26
N MET A 56 -2.30 20.74 -5.95
CA MET A 56 -3.73 20.49 -6.01
C MET A 56 -4.43 21.01 -4.75
N LYS A 57 -5.38 21.94 -4.92
CA LYS A 57 -6.20 22.47 -3.82
C LYS A 57 -7.06 21.39 -3.16
N LEU A 58 -7.61 20.49 -3.98
CA LEU A 58 -8.47 19.38 -3.56
C LEU A 58 -7.99 18.08 -4.23
N PRO A 59 -6.99 17.40 -3.64
CA PRO A 59 -6.51 16.13 -4.19
C PRO A 59 -7.63 15.09 -4.20
N ASN A 60 -7.83 14.42 -5.34
CA ASN A 60 -8.78 13.33 -5.46
C ASN A 60 -8.18 12.00 -4.92
N LEU A 61 -9.02 10.97 -4.81
CA LEU A 61 -8.61 9.64 -4.31
C LEU A 61 -7.40 9.07 -5.08
N ILE A 62 -7.35 9.25 -6.41
CA ILE A 62 -6.25 8.73 -7.24
C ILE A 62 -4.91 9.36 -6.83
N LEU A 63 -4.92 10.65 -6.53
CA LEU A 63 -3.72 11.38 -6.13
C LEU A 63 -3.24 10.97 -4.74
N TRP A 64 -4.18 10.78 -3.78
CA TRP A 64 -3.87 10.23 -2.45
C TRP A 64 -3.27 8.83 -2.56
N ASN A 65 -3.88 7.94 -3.36
CA ASN A 65 -3.39 6.59 -3.59
C ASN A 65 -1.99 6.58 -4.20
N ALA A 66 -1.74 7.44 -5.18
CA ALA A 66 -0.44 7.57 -5.82
C ALA A 66 0.65 7.96 -4.82
N MET A 67 0.37 8.94 -3.95
CA MET A 67 1.35 9.42 -2.98
C MET A 67 1.59 8.45 -1.83
N ILE A 68 0.52 7.89 -1.23
CA ILE A 68 0.66 6.93 -0.13
C ILE A 68 1.38 5.67 -0.62
N SER A 69 0.99 5.13 -1.79
CA SER A 69 1.66 3.98 -2.40
C SER A 69 3.12 4.29 -2.81
N GLY A 70 3.36 5.48 -3.33
CA GLY A 70 4.70 5.93 -3.70
C GLY A 70 5.62 6.00 -2.49
N TYR A 71 5.19 6.62 -1.41
CA TYR A 71 5.95 6.65 -0.16
C TYR A 71 6.22 5.25 0.40
N ALA A 72 5.17 4.41 0.53
CA ALA A 72 5.30 3.05 1.06
C ALA A 72 6.28 2.19 0.24
N LYS A 73 6.20 2.23 -1.09
CA LYS A 73 7.05 1.42 -1.96
C LYS A 73 8.51 1.87 -2.00
N ASN A 74 8.76 3.14 -1.74
CA ASN A 74 10.11 3.71 -1.79
C ASN A 74 10.76 3.86 -0.41
N GLY A 75 10.22 3.21 0.63
CA GLY A 75 10.82 3.16 1.96
C GLY A 75 10.56 4.39 2.84
N TYR A 76 9.66 5.28 2.45
CA TYR A 76 9.21 6.45 3.23
C TYR A 76 7.96 6.08 4.04
N ALA A 77 8.12 5.08 4.91
CA ALA A 77 7.00 4.45 5.61
C ALA A 77 6.28 5.40 6.58
N GLU A 78 7.02 6.22 7.31
CA GLU A 78 6.45 7.18 8.26
C GLU A 78 5.65 8.27 7.53
N GLU A 79 6.14 8.76 6.39
CA GLU A 79 5.46 9.73 5.55
C GLU A 79 4.18 9.14 4.94
N ALA A 80 4.21 7.86 4.53
CA ALA A 80 3.03 7.16 4.03
C ALA A 80 1.94 7.06 5.10
N VAL A 81 2.30 6.66 6.33
CA VAL A 81 1.38 6.59 7.47
C VAL A 81 0.86 7.99 7.84
N GLY A 82 1.73 8.98 7.87
CA GLY A 82 1.36 10.38 8.12
C GLY A 82 0.33 10.89 7.12
N LEU A 83 0.56 10.61 5.83
CA LEU A 83 -0.34 11.02 4.76
C LEU A 83 -1.67 10.27 4.80
N PHE A 84 -1.67 8.99 5.16
CA PHE A 84 -2.89 8.22 5.37
C PHE A 84 -3.73 8.78 6.54
N ARG A 85 -3.09 9.14 7.65
CA ARG A 85 -3.77 9.80 8.78
C ARG A 85 -4.35 11.17 8.40
N GLU A 86 -3.63 11.94 7.58
CA GLU A 86 -4.11 13.22 7.05
C GLU A 86 -5.38 13.02 6.19
N MET A 87 -5.38 12.00 5.32
CA MET A 87 -6.52 11.64 4.47
C MET A 87 -7.77 11.31 5.30
N ILE A 88 -7.61 10.48 6.35
CA ILE A 88 -8.69 10.12 7.28
C ILE A 88 -9.18 11.37 8.03
N GLY A 89 -8.27 12.18 8.54
CA GLY A 89 -8.60 13.40 9.27
C GLY A 89 -9.37 14.44 8.44
N LYS A 90 -9.23 14.38 7.11
CA LYS A 90 -10.00 15.18 6.16
C LYS A 90 -11.32 14.53 5.72
N ASN A 91 -11.70 13.38 6.30
CA ASN A 91 -12.88 12.59 5.95
C ASN A 91 -12.94 12.22 4.45
N ILE A 92 -11.78 11.98 3.82
CA ILE A 92 -11.70 11.51 2.45
C ILE A 92 -11.94 10.00 2.47
N SER A 93 -12.84 9.53 1.59
CA SER A 93 -13.15 8.10 1.52
C SER A 93 -11.92 7.31 1.09
N VAL A 94 -11.68 6.19 1.78
CA VAL A 94 -10.52 5.33 1.61
C VAL A 94 -10.95 4.06 0.90
N ASP A 95 -10.19 3.61 -0.10
CA ASP A 95 -10.39 2.35 -0.80
C ASP A 95 -9.38 1.27 -0.37
N SER A 96 -9.56 0.05 -0.86
CA SER A 96 -8.66 -1.07 -0.54
C SER A 96 -7.22 -0.85 -1.03
N ILE A 97 -7.02 -0.06 -2.08
CA ILE A 97 -5.68 0.29 -2.60
C ILE A 97 -4.94 1.15 -1.58
N THR A 98 -5.61 2.20 -1.08
CA THR A 98 -5.07 3.08 -0.04
C THR A 98 -4.74 2.32 1.23
N VAL A 99 -5.70 1.48 1.70
CA VAL A 99 -5.55 0.68 2.91
C VAL A 99 -4.35 -0.24 2.80
N ARG A 100 -4.21 -0.97 1.70
CA ARG A 100 -3.06 -1.88 1.47
C ARG A 100 -1.73 -1.15 1.45
N ALA A 101 -1.66 0.04 0.85
CA ALA A 101 -0.45 0.85 0.86
C ALA A 101 -0.10 1.32 2.29
N ALA A 102 -1.09 1.72 3.08
CA ALA A 102 -0.90 2.09 4.47
C ALA A 102 -0.48 0.89 5.35
N ILE A 103 -1.05 -0.29 5.13
CA ILE A 103 -0.64 -1.54 5.81
C ILE A 103 0.82 -1.86 5.49
N LEU A 104 1.23 -1.75 4.22
CA LEU A 104 2.63 -1.96 3.81
C LEU A 104 3.57 -1.01 4.57
N ALA A 105 3.20 0.26 4.69
CA ALA A 105 3.97 1.24 5.44
C ALA A 105 4.03 0.88 6.94
N CYS A 106 2.92 0.49 7.55
CA CYS A 106 2.89 0.03 8.95
C CYS A 106 3.79 -1.18 9.18
N ALA A 107 3.81 -2.14 8.24
CA ALA A 107 4.70 -3.30 8.27
C ALA A 107 6.19 -2.91 8.20
N GLN A 108 6.52 -1.89 7.40
CA GLN A 108 7.90 -1.38 7.29
C GLN A 108 8.36 -0.65 8.55
N VAL A 109 7.48 0.10 9.21
CA VAL A 109 7.77 0.73 10.51
C VAL A 109 7.99 -0.33 11.59
N GLY A 110 7.32 -1.50 11.48
CA GLY A 110 7.49 -2.62 12.41
C GLY A 110 6.89 -2.38 13.81
N SER A 111 6.04 -1.38 13.98
CA SER A 111 5.40 -1.06 15.26
C SER A 111 4.12 -1.84 15.45
N LEU A 112 4.07 -2.69 16.49
CA LEU A 112 2.86 -3.44 16.83
C LEU A 112 1.71 -2.53 17.25
N GLU A 113 1.98 -1.40 17.89
CA GLU A 113 0.97 -0.40 18.24
C GLU A 113 0.31 0.18 16.99
N LEU A 114 1.14 0.52 16.00
CA LEU A 114 0.67 1.03 14.71
C LEU A 114 -0.12 -0.03 13.94
N ALA A 115 0.32 -1.30 14.00
CA ALA A 115 -0.40 -2.42 13.38
C ALA A 115 -1.80 -2.61 13.99
N ARG A 116 -1.92 -2.53 15.31
CA ARG A 116 -3.22 -2.60 16.00
C ARG A 116 -4.13 -1.43 15.64
N TRP A 117 -3.58 -0.22 15.60
CA TRP A 117 -4.34 0.96 15.18
C TRP A 117 -4.89 0.80 13.75
N MET A 118 -4.09 0.25 12.83
CA MET A 118 -4.50 0.00 11.46
C MET A 118 -5.59 -1.08 11.38
N ASP A 119 -5.46 -2.18 12.12
CA ASP A 119 -6.47 -3.24 12.18
C ASP A 119 -7.79 -2.72 12.75
N ASP A 120 -7.75 -1.95 13.85
CA ASP A 120 -8.92 -1.30 14.42
C ASP A 120 -9.63 -0.35 13.44
N TYR A 121 -8.87 0.38 12.62
CA TYR A 121 -9.43 1.21 11.55
C TYR A 121 -10.14 0.35 10.49
N ILE A 122 -9.48 -0.71 10.02
CA ILE A 122 -10.02 -1.60 8.99
C ILE A 122 -11.29 -2.30 9.46
N MET A 123 -11.31 -2.75 10.72
CA MET A 123 -12.49 -3.41 11.31
C MET A 123 -13.76 -2.54 11.31
N ARG A 124 -13.60 -1.22 11.23
CA ARG A 124 -14.70 -0.23 11.17
C ARG A 124 -14.97 0.27 9.76
N SER A 125 -14.18 -0.16 8.77
CA SER A 125 -14.25 0.27 7.38
C SER A 125 -14.97 -0.76 6.50
N GLU A 126 -15.33 -0.36 5.29
CA GLU A 126 -15.88 -1.25 4.26
C GLU A 126 -14.85 -2.26 3.73
N CYS A 127 -13.57 -2.07 4.03
CA CYS A 127 -12.48 -2.96 3.60
C CYS A 127 -12.27 -4.19 4.52
N ARG A 128 -13.08 -4.35 5.56
CA ARG A 128 -12.94 -5.38 6.60
C ARG A 128 -12.90 -6.81 6.05
N ASP A 129 -13.73 -7.10 5.05
CA ASP A 129 -13.88 -8.45 4.50
C ASP A 129 -13.12 -8.63 3.16
N ASP A 130 -12.28 -7.64 2.78
CA ASP A 130 -11.45 -7.71 1.57
C ASP A 130 -10.29 -8.68 1.79
N VAL A 131 -10.22 -9.75 0.96
CA VAL A 131 -9.18 -10.80 1.04
C VAL A 131 -7.77 -10.24 0.85
N PHE A 132 -7.60 -9.26 -0.04
CA PHE A 132 -6.31 -8.62 -0.27
C PHE A 132 -5.87 -7.78 0.93
N VAL A 133 -6.81 -7.13 1.61
CA VAL A 133 -6.54 -6.39 2.85
C VAL A 133 -6.18 -7.35 3.98
N ASN A 134 -6.93 -8.43 4.15
CA ASN A 134 -6.63 -9.45 5.16
C ASN A 134 -5.25 -10.09 4.93
N THR A 135 -4.90 -10.39 3.68
CA THR A 135 -3.56 -10.90 3.33
C THR A 135 -2.45 -9.91 3.74
N ALA A 136 -2.64 -8.63 3.45
CA ALA A 136 -1.68 -7.60 3.84
C ALA A 136 -1.57 -7.45 5.37
N LEU A 137 -2.68 -7.60 6.11
CA LEU A 137 -2.67 -7.59 7.59
C LEU A 137 -1.90 -8.79 8.16
N ILE A 138 -2.05 -9.99 7.59
CA ILE A 138 -1.28 -11.18 7.98
C ILE A 138 0.23 -10.90 7.84
N ASP A 139 0.65 -10.40 6.68
CA ASP A 139 2.06 -10.05 6.43
C ASP A 139 2.55 -8.95 7.39
N MET A 140 1.76 -7.93 7.63
CA MET A 140 2.08 -6.84 8.56
C MET A 140 2.29 -7.35 9.98
N TYR A 141 1.36 -8.15 10.51
CA TYR A 141 1.49 -8.68 11.87
C TYR A 141 2.65 -9.65 11.99
N ALA A 142 2.90 -10.48 10.98
CA ALA A 142 4.09 -11.34 10.94
C ALA A 142 5.38 -10.50 10.99
N LYS A 143 5.50 -9.43 10.20
CA LYS A 143 6.65 -8.52 10.21
C LYS A 143 6.80 -7.75 11.53
N CYS A 144 5.70 -7.45 12.21
CA CYS A 144 5.72 -6.85 13.55
C CYS A 144 5.99 -7.86 14.68
N GLY A 145 6.31 -9.12 14.37
CA GLY A 145 6.63 -10.15 15.35
C GLY A 145 5.42 -10.75 16.07
N SER A 146 4.22 -10.55 15.58
CA SER A 146 2.97 -10.98 16.24
C SER A 146 2.22 -12.03 15.42
N LEU A 147 2.74 -13.27 15.44
CA LEU A 147 2.15 -14.40 14.72
C LEU A 147 0.75 -14.77 15.22
N ASP A 148 0.46 -14.55 16.49
CA ASP A 148 -0.86 -14.84 17.06
C ASP A 148 -1.94 -13.96 16.41
N PHE A 149 -1.69 -12.65 16.24
CA PHE A 149 -2.62 -11.77 15.53
C PHE A 149 -2.68 -12.10 14.03
N ALA A 150 -1.56 -12.40 13.38
CA ALA A 150 -1.55 -12.88 12.00
C ALA A 150 -2.42 -14.14 11.84
N ARG A 151 -2.33 -15.08 12.77
CA ARG A 151 -3.12 -16.32 12.79
C ARG A 151 -4.61 -16.04 12.98
N ILE A 152 -4.99 -15.14 13.86
CA ILE A 152 -6.40 -14.75 14.07
C ILE A 152 -7.01 -14.21 12.76
N ILE A 153 -6.26 -13.35 12.04
CA ILE A 153 -6.72 -12.80 10.76
C ILE A 153 -6.80 -13.89 9.69
N PHE A 154 -5.80 -14.76 9.62
CA PHE A 154 -5.83 -15.91 8.72
C PHE A 154 -7.06 -16.78 8.96
N ASP A 155 -7.36 -17.12 10.22
CA ASP A 155 -8.48 -18.02 10.55
C ASP A 155 -9.85 -17.39 10.24
N ARG A 156 -10.03 -16.07 10.49
CA ARG A 156 -11.25 -15.34 10.17
C ARG A 156 -11.49 -15.12 8.66
N THR A 157 -10.46 -15.22 7.83
CA THR A 157 -10.57 -15.05 6.38
C THR A 157 -11.34 -16.23 5.79
N LEU A 158 -12.56 -15.97 5.29
CA LEU A 158 -13.48 -17.04 4.84
C LEU A 158 -12.98 -17.72 3.57
N GLN A 159 -12.55 -16.95 2.58
CA GLN A 159 -12.02 -17.48 1.33
C GLN A 159 -10.50 -17.32 1.32
N LYS A 160 -9.82 -18.44 1.49
CA LYS A 160 -8.34 -18.46 1.49
C LYS A 160 -7.85 -18.92 0.13
N ASP A 161 -7.35 -17.98 -0.67
CA ASP A 161 -6.61 -18.29 -1.87
C ASP A 161 -5.15 -18.67 -1.55
N VAL A 162 -4.39 -19.04 -2.56
CA VAL A 162 -2.99 -19.44 -2.41
C VAL A 162 -2.14 -18.32 -1.80
N VAL A 163 -2.54 -17.04 -1.97
CA VAL A 163 -1.79 -15.89 -1.46
C VAL A 163 -1.98 -15.75 0.05
N VAL A 164 -3.21 -15.93 0.54
CA VAL A 164 -3.53 -15.94 1.99
C VAL A 164 -2.76 -17.05 2.71
N TRP A 165 -2.79 -18.28 2.16
CA TRP A 165 -2.04 -19.40 2.70
C TRP A 165 -0.54 -19.11 2.73
N SER A 166 0.00 -18.62 1.62
CA SER A 166 1.43 -18.31 1.48
C SER A 166 1.88 -17.25 2.47
N ALA A 167 1.07 -16.20 2.69
CA ALA A 167 1.39 -15.15 3.65
C ALA A 167 1.60 -15.70 5.07
N MET A 168 0.71 -16.59 5.52
CA MET A 168 0.82 -17.18 6.85
C MET A 168 1.98 -18.20 6.95
N ILE A 169 2.19 -19.03 5.92
CA ILE A 169 3.31 -19.99 5.85
C ILE A 169 4.65 -19.24 5.91
N VAL A 170 4.80 -18.16 5.13
CA VAL A 170 6.00 -17.32 5.14
C VAL A 170 6.17 -16.65 6.51
N GLY A 171 5.08 -16.18 7.12
CA GLY A 171 5.11 -15.62 8.47
C GLY A 171 5.69 -16.59 9.49
N TYR A 172 5.24 -17.84 9.52
CA TYR A 172 5.80 -18.87 10.40
C TYR A 172 7.27 -19.15 10.09
N GLY A 173 7.64 -19.23 8.80
CA GLY A 173 9.02 -19.46 8.37
C GLY A 173 9.98 -18.37 8.83
N LEU A 174 9.60 -17.09 8.70
CA LEU A 174 10.40 -15.95 9.15
C LEU A 174 10.70 -15.96 10.66
N HIS A 175 9.81 -16.57 11.44
CA HIS A 175 9.96 -16.67 12.90
C HIS A 175 10.50 -18.02 13.38
N GLY A 176 11.03 -18.85 12.47
CA GLY A 176 11.63 -20.15 12.81
C GLY A 176 10.63 -21.22 13.22
N GLN A 177 9.32 -20.98 13.03
CA GLN A 177 8.26 -21.96 13.32
C GLN A 177 8.05 -22.87 12.10
N GLY A 178 9.10 -23.62 11.76
CA GLY A 178 9.12 -24.44 10.55
C GLY A 178 8.13 -25.60 10.57
N ARG A 179 7.80 -26.13 11.75
CA ARG A 179 6.82 -27.21 11.89
C ARG A 179 5.40 -26.70 11.55
N GLU A 180 5.02 -25.58 12.12
CA GLU A 180 3.75 -24.91 11.88
C GLU A 180 3.59 -24.51 10.40
N ALA A 181 4.69 -24.04 9.77
CA ALA A 181 4.71 -23.72 8.35
C ALA A 181 4.44 -24.96 7.47
N ILE A 182 5.05 -26.11 7.79
CA ILE A 182 4.86 -27.38 7.07
C ILE A 182 3.43 -27.92 7.29
N ASP A 183 2.94 -27.89 8.51
CA ASP A 183 1.58 -28.35 8.82
C ASP A 183 0.54 -27.50 8.08
N LEU A 184 0.75 -26.19 8.02
CA LEU A 184 -0.12 -25.27 7.29
C LEU A 184 -0.05 -25.50 5.76
N TYR A 185 1.13 -25.80 5.22
CA TYR A 185 1.28 -26.16 3.81
C TYR A 185 0.53 -27.46 3.46
N HIS A 186 0.57 -28.45 4.33
CA HIS A 186 -0.22 -29.69 4.13
C HIS A 186 -1.73 -29.42 4.19
N ALA A 187 -2.18 -28.56 5.13
CA ALA A 187 -3.57 -28.12 5.22
C ALA A 187 -4.03 -27.39 3.95
N MET A 188 -3.19 -26.50 3.40
CA MET A 188 -3.46 -25.82 2.13
C MET A 188 -3.68 -26.82 0.99
N LYS A 189 -2.82 -27.86 0.87
CA LYS A 189 -2.95 -28.90 -0.16
C LYS A 189 -4.22 -29.74 -0.02
N GLN A 190 -4.75 -29.90 1.19
CA GLN A 190 -5.99 -30.64 1.45
C GLN A 190 -7.22 -29.79 1.17
N ALA A 191 -7.10 -28.46 1.28
CA ALA A 191 -8.22 -27.55 1.04
C ALA A 191 -8.48 -27.30 -0.46
N GLY A 192 -7.56 -27.72 -1.39
CA GLY A 192 -7.66 -27.56 -2.84
C GLY A 192 -6.99 -26.32 -3.32
#